data_f3fd57912bf0270f9c3b8f7aacb78208
#
_entry.id   f3fd57912bf0270f9c3b8f7aacb78208
#
_cell.length_a   1.000
_cell.length_b   1.000
_cell.length_c   1.000
_cell.angle_alpha   90.00
_cell.angle_beta   90.00
_cell.angle_gamma   90.00
#
_symmetry.space_group_name_H-M   'P 1'
#
loop_
_entity.id
_entity.type
_entity.pdbx_description
1 polymer ?
#
loop_
_entity_poly.entity_id
_entity_poly.type
_entity_poly.pdbx_seq_one_letter_code
_entity_poly.pdbx_strand_id
1 'polypeptide(L)'
;AFMAGVKLRYIGAFGLAGAAFGVFAWFVLMGDRQRSRIINFFSGGEGDDFLQLNRSIAVIGSGGFAGKGLFSVGALSQLNYIPVIETDFIFVAIAESFGFLGCFFLLLVYAAFIFRMWYLARITKDKFGALIIYGIMFMFMFHIFENIGMTIGIMPITGIPLPFIS
;
A
#
# COMPACT_ATOMS: atom_id res chain seq x y z
N ALA A 1 9.68 14.45 -11.82
CA ALA A 1 9.40 15.65 -12.62
C ALA A 1 10.12 16.87 -12.05
N PHE A 2 9.98 17.17 -10.76
CA PHE A 2 10.63 18.34 -10.14
C PHE A 2 12.17 18.28 -10.22
N MET A 3 12.75 17.10 -9.96
CA MET A 3 14.20 16.87 -10.05
C MET A 3 14.76 16.86 -11.48
N ALA A 4 13.92 16.71 -12.49
CA ALA A 4 14.30 16.79 -13.90
C ALA A 4 14.28 18.23 -14.45
N GLY A 5 14.03 19.26 -13.63
CA GLY A 5 14.00 20.66 -14.05
C GLY A 5 12.77 21.06 -14.88
N VAL A 6 11.69 20.31 -14.77
CA VAL A 6 10.43 20.58 -15.48
C VAL A 6 9.77 21.83 -14.90
N LYS A 7 9.40 22.78 -15.76
CA LYS A 7 8.73 24.02 -15.33
C LYS A 7 7.38 23.71 -14.68
N LEU A 8 7.07 24.40 -13.58
CA LEU A 8 5.86 24.17 -12.75
C LEU A 8 4.55 24.18 -13.55
N ARG A 9 4.49 24.99 -14.62
CA ARG A 9 3.34 25.05 -15.54
C ARG A 9 3.03 23.73 -16.24
N TYR A 10 4.04 22.91 -16.55
CA TYR A 10 3.81 21.60 -17.16
C TYR A 10 3.30 20.59 -16.12
N ILE A 11 3.74 20.71 -14.87
CA ILE A 11 3.22 19.91 -13.76
C ILE A 11 1.73 20.23 -13.54
N GLY A 12 1.37 21.54 -13.57
CA GLY A 12 -0.03 21.96 -13.48
C GLY A 12 -0.89 21.46 -14.65
N ALA A 13 -0.36 21.56 -15.88
CA ALA A 13 -1.06 21.05 -17.06
C ALA A 13 -1.26 19.52 -17.01
N PHE A 14 -0.24 18.78 -16.56
CA PHE A 14 -0.36 17.33 -16.33
C PHE A 14 -1.35 17.00 -15.22
N GLY A 15 -1.38 17.79 -14.14
CA GLY A 15 -2.36 17.63 -13.06
C GLY A 15 -3.79 17.82 -13.55
N LEU A 16 -4.05 18.88 -14.33
CA LEU A 16 -5.36 19.14 -14.93
C LEU A 16 -5.76 18.06 -15.94
N ALA A 17 -4.83 17.65 -16.80
CA ALA A 17 -5.08 16.55 -17.73
C ALA A 17 -5.36 15.24 -17.00
N GLY A 18 -4.63 14.95 -15.91
CA GLY A 18 -4.85 13.79 -15.05
C GLY A 18 -6.21 13.83 -14.36
N ALA A 19 -6.64 14.98 -13.84
CA ALA A 19 -7.96 15.16 -13.25
C ALA A 19 -9.09 14.96 -14.27
N ALA A 20 -8.95 15.55 -15.45
CA ALA A 20 -9.91 15.36 -16.55
C ALA A 20 -9.98 13.89 -17.01
N PHE A 21 -8.82 13.23 -17.11
CA PHE A 21 -8.74 11.81 -17.41
C PHE A 21 -9.35 10.95 -16.30
N GLY A 22 -9.15 11.32 -15.04
CA GLY A 22 -9.75 10.64 -13.87
C GLY A 22 -11.28 10.66 -13.93
N VAL A 23 -11.87 11.82 -14.24
CA VAL A 23 -13.32 11.94 -14.42
C VAL A 23 -13.79 11.10 -15.62
N PHE A 24 -13.09 11.16 -16.73
CA PHE A 24 -13.39 10.33 -17.91
C PHE A 24 -13.29 8.83 -17.59
N ALA A 25 -12.22 8.42 -16.89
CA ALA A 25 -12.02 7.03 -16.49
C ALA A 25 -13.12 6.53 -15.55
N TRP A 26 -13.60 7.38 -14.65
CA TRP A 26 -14.70 7.06 -13.75
C TRP A 26 -15.98 6.68 -14.51
N PHE A 27 -16.31 7.42 -15.55
CA PHE A 27 -17.58 7.21 -16.29
C PHE A 27 -17.47 6.18 -17.42
N VAL A 28 -16.28 6.00 -18.01
CA VAL A 28 -16.11 5.20 -19.23
C VAL A 28 -15.28 3.94 -19.03
N LEU A 29 -14.21 4.01 -18.24
CA LEU A 29 -13.24 2.92 -18.13
C LEU A 29 -13.45 2.05 -16.88
N MET A 30 -14.00 2.62 -15.79
CA MET A 30 -14.21 1.86 -14.56
C MET A 30 -15.44 0.95 -14.67
N GLY A 31 -15.22 -0.34 -14.46
CA GLY A 31 -16.29 -1.33 -14.31
C GLY A 31 -17.02 -1.19 -12.97
N ASP A 32 -18.24 -1.75 -12.89
CA ASP A 32 -19.09 -1.66 -11.70
C ASP A 32 -18.43 -2.18 -10.42
N ARG A 33 -17.58 -3.21 -10.51
CA ARG A 33 -16.82 -3.75 -9.38
C ARG A 33 -15.80 -2.76 -8.83
N GLN A 34 -15.14 -1.98 -9.68
CA GLN A 34 -14.14 -0.99 -9.25
C GLN A 34 -14.82 0.23 -8.64
N ARG A 35 -15.95 0.66 -9.20
CA ARG A 35 -16.77 1.75 -8.64
C ARG A 35 -17.34 1.38 -7.29
N SER A 36 -17.89 0.17 -7.16
CA SER A 36 -18.45 -0.30 -5.89
C SER A 36 -17.41 -0.36 -4.77
N ARG A 37 -16.18 -0.77 -5.05
CA ARG A 37 -15.10 -0.74 -4.05
C ARG A 37 -14.83 0.67 -3.52
N ILE A 38 -14.74 1.65 -4.41
CA ILE A 38 -14.51 3.05 -4.02
C ILE A 38 -15.73 3.61 -3.27
N ILE A 39 -16.94 3.37 -3.77
CA ILE A 39 -18.17 3.84 -3.13
C ILE A 39 -18.32 3.20 -1.75
N ASN A 40 -18.15 1.89 -1.63
CA ASN A 40 -18.26 1.15 -0.38
C ASN A 40 -17.22 1.59 0.64
N PHE A 41 -16.00 1.94 0.19
CA PHE A 41 -14.96 2.48 1.05
C PHE A 41 -15.39 3.81 1.71
N PHE A 42 -15.98 4.73 0.95
CA PHE A 42 -16.41 6.04 1.47
C PHE A 42 -17.76 6.01 2.19
N SER A 43 -18.66 5.11 1.81
CA SER A 43 -20.00 5.02 2.41
C SER A 43 -20.05 4.12 3.64
N GLY A 44 -18.99 3.38 3.97
CA GLY A 44 -19.02 2.38 5.04
C GLY A 44 -20.01 1.25 4.76
N GLY A 45 -20.22 0.93 3.47
CA GLY A 45 -21.28 0.05 3.01
C GLY A 45 -21.10 -1.42 3.41
N GLU A 46 -22.19 -2.16 3.36
CA GLU A 46 -22.23 -3.61 3.58
C GLU A 46 -21.67 -4.30 2.31
N GLY A 47 -20.50 -4.95 2.42
CA GLY A 47 -19.89 -5.71 1.34
C GLY A 47 -18.73 -6.56 1.84
N ASP A 48 -18.34 -7.56 1.06
CA ASP A 48 -17.24 -8.47 1.40
C ASP A 48 -15.94 -7.73 1.65
N ASP A 49 -15.66 -6.67 0.88
CA ASP A 49 -14.47 -5.83 1.04
C ASP A 49 -14.46 -5.11 2.42
N PHE A 50 -15.61 -4.63 2.89
CA PHE A 50 -15.74 -3.97 4.18
C PHE A 50 -15.61 -4.96 5.35
N LEU A 51 -16.19 -6.15 5.20
CA LEU A 51 -16.01 -7.22 6.17
C LEU A 51 -14.55 -7.66 6.28
N GLN A 52 -13.87 -7.78 5.14
CA GLN A 52 -12.46 -8.13 5.08
C GLN A 52 -11.58 -7.06 5.73
N LEU A 53 -11.88 -5.78 5.49
CA LEU A 53 -11.20 -4.65 6.13
C LEU A 53 -11.37 -4.67 7.65
N ASN A 54 -12.61 -4.81 8.14
CA ASN A 54 -12.89 -4.85 9.58
C ASN A 54 -12.19 -6.05 10.25
N ARG A 55 -12.16 -7.20 9.58
CA ARG A 55 -11.41 -8.36 10.05
C ARG A 55 -9.91 -8.09 10.11
N SER A 56 -9.34 -7.43 9.11
CA SER A 56 -7.91 -7.08 9.10
C SER A 56 -7.56 -6.14 10.26
N ILE A 57 -8.35 -5.11 10.50
CA ILE A 57 -8.16 -4.18 11.62
C ILE A 57 -8.27 -4.92 12.97
N ALA A 58 -9.25 -5.82 13.12
CA ALA A 58 -9.41 -6.63 14.33
C ALA A 58 -8.20 -7.55 14.58
N VAL A 59 -7.66 -8.18 13.53
CA VAL A 59 -6.47 -9.05 13.61
C VAL A 59 -5.23 -8.23 13.97
N ILE A 60 -5.00 -7.08 13.32
CA ILE A 60 -3.89 -6.15 13.65
C ILE A 60 -3.99 -5.75 15.13
N GLY A 61 -5.19 -5.34 15.59
CA GLY A 61 -5.42 -4.95 16.98
C GLY A 61 -5.16 -6.10 17.97
N SER A 62 -5.43 -7.33 17.57
CA SER A 62 -5.22 -8.52 18.41
C SER A 62 -3.73 -8.84 18.66
N GLY A 63 -2.83 -8.37 17.78
CA GLY A 63 -1.38 -8.54 17.94
C GLY A 63 -0.77 -7.72 19.08
N GLY A 64 -1.42 -6.63 19.49
CA GLY A 64 -0.94 -5.79 20.59
C GLY A 64 0.46 -5.24 20.37
N PHE A 65 1.24 -5.08 21.47
CA PHE A 65 2.56 -4.47 21.39
C PHE A 65 3.66 -5.44 20.95
N ALA A 66 3.64 -6.67 21.44
CA ALA A 66 4.71 -7.67 21.23
C ALA A 66 4.32 -8.81 20.28
N GLY A 67 3.06 -8.87 19.83
CA GLY A 67 2.53 -9.95 19.01
C GLY A 67 2.15 -11.20 19.81
N LYS A 68 1.46 -12.13 19.10
CA LYS A 68 1.06 -13.44 19.67
C LYS A 68 2.11 -14.53 19.45
N GLY A 69 3.09 -14.28 18.59
CA GLY A 69 4.09 -15.26 18.14
C GLY A 69 3.67 -16.00 16.87
N LEU A 70 4.67 -16.48 16.11
CA LEU A 70 4.50 -17.11 14.80
C LEU A 70 3.68 -18.42 14.82
N PHE A 71 3.65 -19.12 15.98
CA PHE A 71 3.02 -20.44 16.10
C PHE A 71 1.96 -20.48 17.22
N SER A 72 1.34 -19.33 17.51
CA SER A 72 0.30 -19.30 18.54
C SER A 72 -0.93 -20.08 18.07
N VAL A 73 -1.32 -21.09 18.85
CA VAL A 73 -2.53 -21.85 18.61
C VAL A 73 -3.73 -20.90 18.71
N GLY A 74 -4.50 -20.77 17.61
CA GLY A 74 -5.65 -19.85 17.57
C GLY A 74 -5.34 -18.46 17.00
N ALA A 75 -4.20 -18.26 16.34
CA ALA A 75 -3.97 -17.06 15.55
C ALA A 75 -5.06 -16.91 14.49
N LEU A 76 -5.70 -15.75 14.44
CA LEU A 76 -6.82 -15.48 13.51
C LEU A 76 -6.36 -15.55 12.06
N SER A 77 -5.08 -15.26 11.80
CA SER A 77 -4.46 -15.43 10.48
C SER A 77 -4.40 -16.89 10.03
N GLN A 78 -4.26 -17.86 10.95
CA GLN A 78 -4.22 -19.29 10.65
C GLN A 78 -5.61 -19.92 10.50
N LEU A 79 -6.64 -19.28 11.02
CA LEU A 79 -8.03 -19.80 10.99
C LEU A 79 -8.81 -19.44 9.72
N ASN A 80 -8.12 -19.05 8.62
CA ASN A 80 -8.76 -18.56 7.39
C ASN A 80 -9.80 -17.44 7.63
N TYR A 81 -9.59 -16.66 8.70
CA TYR A 81 -10.46 -15.56 9.07
C TYR A 81 -10.47 -14.44 8.02
N ILE A 82 -9.37 -14.29 7.31
CA ILE A 82 -9.22 -13.38 6.15
C ILE A 82 -8.86 -14.24 4.94
N PRO A 83 -9.70 -14.29 3.89
CA PRO A 83 -9.33 -14.87 2.61
C PRO A 83 -8.11 -14.13 2.02
N VAL A 84 -7.20 -14.85 1.37
CA VAL A 84 -6.03 -14.23 0.67
C VAL A 84 -5.04 -13.49 1.59
N ILE A 85 -4.93 -13.94 2.86
CA ILE A 85 -4.02 -13.31 3.84
C ILE A 85 -2.54 -13.44 3.42
N GLU A 86 -2.19 -14.53 2.72
CA GLU A 86 -0.81 -14.87 2.34
C GLU A 86 -0.26 -13.99 1.20
N THR A 87 -1.13 -13.34 0.44
CA THR A 87 -0.72 -12.49 -0.68
C THR A 87 -0.92 -11.01 -0.37
N ASP A 88 -2.16 -10.57 -0.29
CA ASP A 88 -2.47 -9.14 -0.25
C ASP A 88 -2.49 -8.59 1.18
N PHE A 89 -2.78 -9.44 2.18
CA PHE A 89 -2.91 -9.07 3.59
C PHE A 89 -1.76 -9.60 4.46
N ILE A 90 -0.58 -9.85 3.87
CA ILE A 90 0.58 -10.37 4.61
C ILE A 90 1.00 -9.45 5.78
N PHE A 91 0.83 -8.14 5.64
CA PHE A 91 1.09 -7.17 6.71
C PHE A 91 0.25 -7.45 7.97
N VAL A 92 -0.99 -7.93 7.79
CA VAL A 92 -1.88 -8.30 8.91
C VAL A 92 -1.32 -9.49 9.68
N ALA A 93 -0.80 -10.51 8.97
CA ALA A 93 -0.17 -11.67 9.60
C ALA A 93 1.10 -11.28 10.38
N ILE A 94 1.89 -10.35 9.85
CA ILE A 94 3.06 -9.80 10.54
C ILE A 94 2.63 -9.04 11.80
N ALA A 95 1.58 -8.21 11.69
CA ALA A 95 1.06 -7.44 12.83
C ALA A 95 0.51 -8.35 13.93
N GLU A 96 -0.18 -9.44 13.60
CA GLU A 96 -0.64 -10.40 14.59
C GLU A 96 0.51 -11.15 15.26
N SER A 97 1.50 -11.60 14.46
CA SER A 97 2.60 -12.44 14.94
C SER A 97 3.63 -11.68 15.76
N PHE A 98 4.02 -10.49 15.30
CA PHE A 98 5.10 -9.68 15.88
C PHE A 98 4.63 -8.39 16.57
N GLY A 99 3.35 -8.09 16.48
CA GLY A 99 2.75 -6.90 17.09
C GLY A 99 3.27 -5.58 16.51
N PHE A 100 3.07 -4.52 17.29
CA PHE A 100 3.53 -3.18 16.92
C PHE A 100 5.05 -3.11 16.67
N LEU A 101 5.84 -3.81 17.49
CA LEU A 101 7.30 -3.81 17.34
C LEU A 101 7.75 -4.40 16.00
N GLY A 102 7.14 -5.50 15.58
CA GLY A 102 7.45 -6.11 14.27
C GLY A 102 7.06 -5.21 13.11
N CYS A 103 5.87 -4.62 13.15
CA CYS A 103 5.43 -3.65 12.14
C CYS A 103 6.35 -2.43 12.07
N PHE A 104 6.74 -1.88 13.23
CA PHE A 104 7.66 -0.75 13.29
C PHE A 104 9.03 -1.09 12.70
N PHE A 105 9.59 -2.26 13.05
CA PHE A 105 10.85 -2.72 12.47
C PHE A 105 10.76 -2.90 10.96
N LEU A 106 9.67 -3.48 10.46
CA LEU A 106 9.42 -3.63 9.03
C LEU A 106 9.38 -2.27 8.32
N LEU A 107 8.68 -1.29 8.88
CA LEU A 107 8.63 0.07 8.34
C LEU A 107 10.01 0.74 8.33
N LEU A 108 10.84 0.51 9.35
CA LEU A 108 12.23 1.00 9.37
C LEU A 108 13.07 0.38 8.24
N VAL A 109 12.91 -0.93 7.98
CA VAL A 109 13.61 -1.60 6.87
C VAL A 109 13.20 -1.00 5.53
N TYR A 110 11.89 -0.77 5.30
CA TYR A 110 11.42 -0.12 4.10
C TYR A 110 11.90 1.34 3.98
N ALA A 111 11.89 2.08 5.08
CA ALA A 111 12.41 3.45 5.11
C ALA A 111 13.91 3.49 4.75
N ALA A 112 14.71 2.57 5.31
CA ALA A 112 16.13 2.44 4.98
C ALA A 112 16.34 2.06 3.50
N PHE A 113 15.53 1.16 2.96
CA PHE A 113 15.55 0.78 1.55
C PHE A 113 15.27 1.98 0.63
N ILE A 114 14.18 2.71 0.88
CA ILE A 114 13.80 3.91 0.12
C ILE A 114 14.88 5.00 0.24
N PHE A 115 15.40 5.22 1.46
CA PHE A 115 16.49 6.17 1.69
C PHE A 115 17.75 5.78 0.91
N ARG A 116 18.10 4.49 0.87
CA ARG A 116 19.25 4.00 0.09
C ARG A 116 19.08 4.22 -1.40
N MET A 117 17.89 3.98 -1.95
CA MET A 117 17.58 4.26 -3.35
C MET A 117 17.66 5.75 -3.66
N TRP A 118 17.11 6.59 -2.79
CA TRP A 118 17.20 8.05 -2.92
C TRP A 118 18.66 8.53 -2.90
N TYR A 119 19.48 7.98 -1.98
CA TYR A 119 20.91 8.31 -1.92
C TYR A 119 21.64 7.91 -3.19
N LEU A 120 21.42 6.69 -3.69
CA LEU A 120 22.01 6.20 -4.95
C LEU A 120 21.61 7.09 -6.13
N ALA A 121 20.34 7.47 -6.23
CA ALA A 121 19.88 8.37 -7.30
C ALA A 121 20.58 9.74 -7.28
N ARG A 122 20.95 10.24 -6.08
CA ARG A 122 21.64 11.53 -5.93
C ARG A 122 23.12 11.47 -6.32
N ILE A 123 23.80 10.37 -6.09
CA ILE A 123 25.24 10.23 -6.41
C ILE A 123 25.48 9.75 -7.84
N THR A 124 24.45 9.24 -8.52
CA THR A 124 24.55 8.79 -9.91
C THR A 124 24.81 9.97 -10.83
N LYS A 125 25.94 9.92 -11.56
CA LYS A 125 26.36 10.99 -12.47
C LYS A 125 25.53 11.06 -13.75
N ASP A 126 25.02 9.91 -14.20
CA ASP A 126 24.16 9.83 -15.36
C ASP A 126 22.72 10.21 -15.01
N LYS A 127 22.19 11.23 -15.70
CA LYS A 127 20.82 11.72 -15.48
C LYS A 127 19.75 10.67 -15.81
N PHE A 128 20.00 9.86 -16.83
CA PHE A 128 19.04 8.81 -17.22
C PHE A 128 18.98 7.71 -16.16
N GLY A 129 20.14 7.24 -15.70
CA GLY A 129 20.22 6.26 -14.61
C GLY A 129 19.59 6.78 -13.31
N ALA A 130 19.83 8.04 -12.95
CA ALA A 130 19.19 8.66 -11.78
C ALA A 130 17.65 8.70 -11.90
N LEU A 131 17.11 9.02 -13.08
CA LEU A 131 15.66 9.04 -13.32
C LEU A 131 15.04 7.63 -13.21
N ILE A 132 15.73 6.61 -13.69
CA ILE A 132 15.28 5.21 -13.54
C ILE A 132 15.19 4.84 -12.05
N ILE A 133 16.23 5.14 -11.27
CA ILE A 133 16.25 4.84 -9.83
C ILE A 133 15.10 5.57 -9.11
N TYR A 134 14.85 6.85 -9.43
CA TYR A 134 13.70 7.56 -8.88
C TYR A 134 12.37 6.93 -9.28
N GLY A 135 12.21 6.51 -10.53
CA GLY A 135 11.00 5.84 -11.01
C GLY A 135 10.70 4.55 -10.22
N ILE A 136 11.71 3.70 -10.07
CA ILE A 136 11.63 2.45 -9.31
C ILE A 136 11.36 2.73 -7.82
N MET A 137 12.04 3.72 -7.24
CA MET A 137 11.83 4.13 -5.85
C MET A 137 10.39 4.55 -5.59
N PHE A 138 9.81 5.39 -6.46
CA PHE A 138 8.41 5.82 -6.31
C PHE A 138 7.42 4.67 -6.51
N MET A 139 7.72 3.72 -7.40
CA MET A 139 6.91 2.51 -7.57
C MET A 139 6.87 1.70 -6.27
N PHE A 140 8.03 1.40 -5.67
CA PHE A 140 8.08 0.67 -4.39
C PHE A 140 7.40 1.44 -3.25
N MET A 141 7.63 2.74 -3.17
CA MET A 141 6.99 3.59 -2.16
C MET A 141 5.47 3.55 -2.28
N PHE A 142 4.94 3.60 -3.50
CA PHE A 142 3.51 3.47 -3.75
C PHE A 142 2.98 2.09 -3.34
N HIS A 143 3.65 0.99 -3.72
CA HIS A 143 3.23 -0.36 -3.35
C HIS A 143 3.20 -0.57 -1.83
N ILE A 144 4.23 -0.09 -1.11
CA ILE A 144 4.30 -0.19 0.36
C ILE A 144 3.14 0.61 0.99
N PHE A 145 2.94 1.84 0.53
CA PHE A 145 1.89 2.72 1.04
C PHE A 145 0.49 2.15 0.77
N GLU A 146 0.25 1.64 -0.44
CA GLU A 146 -1.03 1.08 -0.85
C GLU A 146 -1.36 -0.20 -0.06
N ASN A 147 -0.41 -1.15 0.04
CA ASN A 147 -0.64 -2.40 0.76
C ASN A 147 -0.90 -2.16 2.25
N ILE A 148 -0.06 -1.37 2.92
CA ILE A 148 -0.25 -1.06 4.34
C ILE A 148 -1.52 -0.23 4.52
N GLY A 149 -1.75 0.77 3.65
CA GLY A 149 -2.93 1.65 3.70
C GLY A 149 -4.24 0.89 3.58
N MET A 150 -4.33 -0.11 2.67
CA MET A 150 -5.54 -0.92 2.54
C MET A 150 -5.78 -1.83 3.75
N THR A 151 -4.72 -2.36 4.38
CA THR A 151 -4.87 -3.25 5.54
C THR A 151 -5.31 -2.52 6.80
N ILE A 152 -4.95 -1.24 6.95
CA ILE A 152 -5.37 -0.38 8.08
C ILE A 152 -6.59 0.50 7.78
N GLY A 153 -7.15 0.41 6.57
CA GLY A 153 -8.39 1.09 6.20
C GLY A 153 -8.25 2.54 5.77
N ILE A 154 -7.05 2.98 5.38
CA ILE A 154 -6.83 4.33 4.81
C ILE A 154 -7.09 4.33 3.29
N MET A 155 -6.92 3.17 2.64
CA MET A 155 -7.10 3.00 1.21
C MET A 155 -8.10 1.87 0.91
N PRO A 156 -8.82 1.91 -0.23
CA PRO A 156 -9.67 0.80 -0.67
C PRO A 156 -8.83 -0.43 -1.00
N ILE A 157 -9.42 -1.62 -0.90
CA ILE A 157 -8.73 -2.88 -1.19
C ILE A 157 -8.45 -2.98 -2.68
N THR A 158 -7.18 -2.96 -3.06
CA THR A 158 -6.71 -3.01 -4.46
C THR A 158 -6.07 -4.34 -4.82
N GLY A 159 -5.58 -5.10 -3.83
CA GLY A 159 -4.89 -6.37 -4.06
C GLY A 159 -3.45 -6.19 -4.56
N ILE A 160 -2.78 -5.08 -4.20
CA ILE A 160 -1.36 -4.87 -4.53
C ILE A 160 -0.50 -5.56 -3.46
N PRO A 161 0.41 -6.49 -3.85
CA PRO A 161 1.24 -7.22 -2.90
C PRO A 161 2.30 -6.33 -2.25
N LEU A 162 2.68 -6.68 -1.01
CA LEU A 162 3.75 -5.99 -0.29
C LEU A 162 5.12 -6.44 -0.86
N PRO A 163 5.96 -5.52 -1.35
CA PRO A 163 7.23 -5.87 -1.98
C PRO A 163 8.13 -6.72 -1.07
N PHE A 164 8.77 -7.72 -1.65
CA PHE A 164 9.72 -8.65 -1.02
C PHE A 164 9.15 -9.62 0.02
N ILE A 165 7.92 -9.45 0.48
CA ILE A 165 7.34 -10.25 1.57
C ILE A 165 6.13 -11.07 1.09
N SER A 166 5.32 -10.50 0.22
CA SER A 166 4.20 -11.24 -0.40
C SER A 166 4.64 -12.16 -1.50
#